data_bcb00cf15b1403817ebe27a29a312058
#
_entry.id   bcb00cf15b1403817ebe27a29a312058
#
_cell.length_a   1.000
_cell.length_b   1.000
_cell.length_c   1.000
_cell.angle_alpha   90.00
_cell.angle_beta   90.00
_cell.angle_gamma   90.00
#
_symmetry.space_group_name_H-M   'P 1'
#
loop_
_entity.id
_entity.type
_entity.pdbx_description
1 polymer ?
#
loop_
_entity_poly.entity_id
_entity_poly.type
_entity_poly.pdbx_seq_one_letter_code
_entity_poly.pdbx_strand_id
1 'polypeptide(L)'
;RIVQDLGMLAAAAGVPRYTPDFSIAREFLEQISQAAAKVGDRAMEPGIVDSHMPDTGGRMDIGPLPTWAVIDLIKPSEDSRKVLLANGDAAGSVPWHLRDRKTGLPLTIDAHPRLWLDSRGGDTIQGILPEPFSEELHGWTIDDAHQPSLTYLPYLLTGSQYYRDELAAQAAYVLLYYDPDFRGQNHGLIIGEHGEAWQQVRGLSWSLRTLATAAFILPGNDPMRGYFDAKLRGNLAKLVQLYVQDRIMKSADQVEGWVPGDYRPEGSIAPWQQNFLAVVLNWANDMGYADAGRMIGWMSNFIIGPFTSADRGFDPAFGAAYNLHLFDPETHHRLSSWAEVFQKSGLSKLPPKEVEEAWQDYGMIVRAGTGAAYSVTGSPRAKAAYEFTLARTNRITYPLAKGDPTFAIQPRRYQ
;
A
#
# COMPACT_ATOMS: atom_id res chain seq x y z
N ARG A 1 0.42 30.41 12.74
CA ARG A 1 0.54 29.27 11.83
C ARG A 1 0.84 28.04 12.68
N ILE A 2 -0.02 27.03 12.64
CA ILE A 2 0.26 25.75 13.31
C ILE A 2 1.27 25.03 12.42
N VAL A 3 2.46 24.77 12.95
CA VAL A 3 3.48 23.92 12.31
C VAL A 3 3.26 22.49 12.77
N GLN A 4 3.14 21.57 11.81
CA GLN A 4 3.03 20.16 12.12
C GLN A 4 4.39 19.62 12.54
N ASP A 5 4.42 18.91 13.65
CA ASP A 5 5.61 18.17 14.06
C ASP A 5 5.51 16.74 13.49
N LEU A 6 6.24 16.49 12.40
CA LEU A 6 6.27 15.20 11.74
C LEU A 6 6.80 14.09 12.67
N GLY A 7 7.75 14.43 13.56
CA GLY A 7 8.29 13.47 14.54
C GLY A 7 7.21 13.06 15.55
N MET A 8 6.41 14.01 16.02
CA MET A 8 5.29 13.75 16.94
C MET A 8 4.22 12.90 16.24
N LEU A 9 3.83 13.24 15.00
CA LEU A 9 2.85 12.47 14.22
C LEU A 9 3.31 11.02 14.01
N ALA A 10 4.58 10.84 13.67
CA ALA A 10 5.16 9.50 13.49
C ALA A 10 5.29 8.74 14.82
N ALA A 11 5.63 9.42 15.92
CA ALA A 11 5.70 8.82 17.25
C ALA A 11 4.32 8.34 17.75
N ALA A 12 3.26 9.09 17.40
CA ALA A 12 1.87 8.73 17.67
C ALA A 12 1.29 7.72 16.66
N ALA A 13 2.10 7.19 15.74
CA ALA A 13 1.68 6.31 14.64
C ALA A 13 0.64 6.93 13.69
N GLY A 14 0.42 8.24 13.75
CA GLY A 14 -0.49 8.96 12.88
C GLY A 14 -0.03 9.02 11.43
N VAL A 15 1.26 8.87 11.17
CA VAL A 15 1.84 8.76 9.82
C VAL A 15 3.00 7.77 9.84
N PRO A 16 3.37 7.18 8.70
CA PRO A 16 4.64 6.44 8.58
C PRO A 16 5.83 7.32 8.98
N ARG A 17 6.94 6.70 9.40
CA ARG A 17 8.15 7.42 9.82
C ARG A 17 8.90 8.04 8.65
N TYR A 18 8.29 9.01 8.00
CA TYR A 18 8.94 9.76 6.93
C TYR A 18 10.20 10.48 7.44
N THR A 19 11.20 10.58 6.58
CA THR A 19 12.45 11.31 6.86
C THR A 19 12.17 12.82 6.85
N PRO A 20 12.30 13.54 7.97
CA PRO A 20 11.88 14.94 8.06
C PRO A 20 12.61 15.89 7.10
N ASP A 21 13.91 15.68 6.92
CA ASP A 21 14.78 16.51 6.07
C ASP A 21 15.01 15.89 4.69
N PHE A 22 14.05 15.10 4.21
CA PHE A 22 14.18 14.48 2.88
C PHE A 22 14.21 15.56 1.79
N SER A 23 15.20 15.44 0.90
CA SER A 23 15.37 16.37 -0.22
C SER A 23 14.39 16.02 -1.35
N ILE A 24 13.24 16.69 -1.37
CA ILE A 24 12.22 16.51 -2.41
C ILE A 24 12.72 17.10 -3.73
N ALA A 25 12.57 16.37 -4.83
CA ALA A 25 12.93 16.86 -6.16
C ALA A 25 12.14 18.13 -6.51
N ARG A 26 12.82 19.05 -7.17
CA ARG A 26 12.24 20.35 -7.54
C ARG A 26 11.00 20.20 -8.41
N GLU A 27 11.03 19.24 -9.30
CA GLU A 27 9.96 18.92 -10.24
C GLU A 27 8.65 18.56 -9.51
N PHE A 28 8.70 17.82 -8.41
CA PHE A 28 7.50 17.55 -7.59
C PHE A 28 6.96 18.84 -6.94
N LEU A 29 7.83 19.71 -6.45
CA LEU A 29 7.40 20.99 -5.85
C LEU A 29 6.79 21.90 -6.91
N GLU A 30 7.34 21.93 -8.11
CA GLU A 30 6.79 22.67 -9.25
C GLU A 30 5.43 22.12 -9.68
N GLN A 31 5.27 20.78 -9.75
CA GLN A 31 3.98 20.16 -10.02
C GLN A 31 2.91 20.54 -8.98
N ILE A 32 3.28 20.55 -7.69
CA ILE A 32 2.36 20.99 -6.62
C ILE A 32 1.96 22.46 -6.79
N SER A 33 2.91 23.35 -7.07
CA SER A 33 2.59 24.78 -7.28
C SER A 33 1.71 24.99 -8.53
N GLN A 34 1.97 24.27 -9.61
CA GLN A 34 1.13 24.31 -10.82
C GLN A 34 -0.29 23.76 -10.54
N ALA A 35 -0.39 22.67 -9.77
CA ALA A 35 -1.67 22.12 -9.34
C ALA A 35 -2.44 23.12 -8.47
N ALA A 36 -1.78 23.73 -7.47
CA ALA A 36 -2.38 24.73 -6.59
C ALA A 36 -2.96 25.94 -7.36
N ALA A 37 -2.25 26.36 -8.43
CA ALA A 37 -2.73 27.45 -9.30
C ALA A 37 -3.98 27.07 -10.12
N LYS A 38 -4.20 25.78 -10.36
CA LYS A 38 -5.36 25.25 -11.12
C LYS A 38 -6.54 24.88 -10.24
N VAL A 39 -6.33 24.69 -8.93
CA VAL A 39 -7.42 24.39 -7.99
C VAL A 39 -8.42 25.54 -8.03
N GLY A 40 -9.62 25.26 -8.53
CA GLY A 40 -10.73 26.20 -8.63
C GLY A 40 -11.59 26.25 -7.36
N ASP A 41 -12.69 26.99 -7.45
CA ASP A 41 -13.67 27.11 -6.38
C ASP A 41 -14.79 26.06 -6.45
N ARG A 42 -14.70 25.12 -7.42
CA ARG A 42 -15.69 24.06 -7.57
C ARG A 42 -15.41 22.95 -6.59
N ALA A 43 -16.43 22.65 -5.77
CA ALA A 43 -16.35 21.55 -4.84
C ALA A 43 -16.26 20.19 -5.56
N MET A 44 -15.47 19.26 -4.99
CA MET A 44 -15.38 17.87 -5.45
C MET A 44 -14.78 17.69 -6.86
N GLU A 45 -14.05 18.67 -7.37
CA GLU A 45 -13.27 18.46 -8.61
C GLU A 45 -12.14 17.44 -8.36
N PRO A 46 -11.77 16.63 -9.38
CA PRO A 46 -10.75 15.56 -9.21
C PRO A 46 -9.38 16.04 -8.75
N GLY A 47 -9.07 17.34 -8.83
CA GLY A 47 -7.75 17.86 -8.48
C GLY A 47 -6.68 17.26 -9.40
N ILE A 48 -5.63 16.67 -8.81
CA ILE A 48 -4.59 15.93 -9.55
C ILE A 48 -4.68 14.41 -9.34
N VAL A 49 -5.78 13.95 -8.75
CA VAL A 49 -6.06 12.52 -8.60
C VAL A 49 -6.39 11.94 -9.97
N ASP A 50 -5.82 10.78 -10.27
CA ASP A 50 -6.18 10.05 -11.47
C ASP A 50 -7.55 9.42 -11.29
N SER A 51 -8.53 9.88 -12.09
CA SER A 51 -9.90 9.37 -12.00
C SER A 51 -10.05 7.96 -12.60
N HIS A 52 -9.11 7.53 -13.46
CA HIS A 52 -9.02 6.14 -13.93
C HIS A 52 -8.00 5.38 -13.07
N MET A 53 -8.42 4.95 -11.88
CA MET A 53 -7.52 4.31 -10.90
C MET A 53 -6.77 3.08 -11.45
N PRO A 54 -7.33 2.22 -12.34
CA PRO A 54 -6.63 1.07 -12.91
C PRO A 54 -5.41 1.39 -13.77
N ASP A 55 -5.16 2.65 -14.11
CA ASP A 55 -4.00 3.05 -14.89
C ASP A 55 -2.68 2.61 -14.22
N THR A 56 -1.75 2.21 -15.06
CA THR A 56 -0.47 1.64 -14.60
C THR A 56 0.59 2.71 -14.35
N GLY A 57 1.65 2.33 -13.64
CA GLY A 57 2.84 3.14 -13.44
C GLY A 57 2.98 3.72 -12.04
N GLY A 58 4.09 4.43 -11.85
CA GLY A 58 4.36 5.20 -10.66
C GLY A 58 3.66 6.56 -10.75
N ARG A 59 2.67 6.77 -9.90
CA ARG A 59 1.88 7.99 -9.86
C ARG A 59 1.90 8.59 -8.46
N MET A 60 1.60 9.89 -8.38
CA MET A 60 1.52 10.59 -7.10
C MET A 60 0.42 10.04 -6.16
N ASP A 61 -0.55 9.29 -6.69
CA ASP A 61 -1.63 8.64 -5.94
C ASP A 61 -1.17 7.44 -5.11
N ILE A 62 -0.12 6.74 -5.59
CA ILE A 62 0.27 5.41 -5.09
C ILE A 62 1.26 5.52 -3.94
N GLY A 63 0.87 5.03 -2.76
CA GLY A 63 1.74 5.00 -1.59
C GLY A 63 0.97 4.73 -0.30
N PRO A 64 1.67 4.59 0.82
CA PRO A 64 1.03 4.60 2.15
C PRO A 64 0.20 5.85 2.36
N LEU A 65 0.77 7.00 2.01
CA LEU A 65 0.09 8.26 1.72
C LEU A 65 0.48 8.71 0.31
N PRO A 66 -0.39 9.41 -0.42
CA PRO A 66 -0.08 9.97 -1.73
C PRO A 66 1.10 10.96 -1.66
N THR A 67 1.84 11.09 -2.76
CA THR A 67 3.03 11.96 -2.84
C THR A 67 2.73 13.40 -2.40
N TRP A 68 1.60 13.99 -2.85
CA TRP A 68 1.20 15.35 -2.44
C TRP A 68 0.98 15.48 -0.93
N ALA A 69 0.47 14.42 -0.28
CA ALA A 69 0.28 14.40 1.16
C ALA A 69 1.61 14.33 1.90
N VAL A 70 2.56 13.53 1.40
CA VAL A 70 3.91 13.43 1.97
C VAL A 70 4.68 14.73 1.78
N ILE A 71 4.52 15.41 0.64
CA ILE A 71 5.11 16.75 0.42
C ILE A 71 4.60 17.75 1.45
N ASP A 72 3.30 17.77 1.72
CA ASP A 72 2.73 18.67 2.76
C ASP A 72 3.23 18.35 4.17
N LEU A 73 3.50 17.07 4.46
CA LEU A 73 4.06 16.66 5.74
C LEU A 73 5.53 17.09 5.92
N ILE A 74 6.36 16.90 4.90
CA ILE A 74 7.82 17.15 4.98
C ILE A 74 8.13 18.61 4.74
N LYS A 75 7.46 19.23 3.78
CA LYS A 75 7.72 20.62 3.36
C LYS A 75 6.40 21.41 3.22
N PRO A 76 5.70 21.70 4.34
CA PRO A 76 4.41 22.33 4.30
C PRO A 76 4.48 23.75 3.72
N SER A 77 3.62 24.02 2.75
CA SER A 77 3.43 25.32 2.11
C SER A 77 1.95 25.63 1.93
N GLU A 78 1.62 26.81 1.48
CA GLU A 78 0.24 27.18 1.12
C GLU A 78 -0.24 26.32 -0.06
N ASP A 79 0.62 26.17 -1.08
CA ASP A 79 0.34 25.38 -2.26
C ASP A 79 0.13 23.91 -1.92
N SER A 80 1.04 23.29 -1.14
CA SER A 80 0.92 21.87 -0.77
C SER A 80 -0.34 21.60 0.05
N ARG A 81 -0.69 22.50 0.97
CA ARG A 81 -1.90 22.42 1.76
C ARG A 81 -3.15 22.56 0.89
N LYS A 82 -3.15 23.50 -0.07
CA LYS A 82 -4.26 23.72 -1.00
C LYS A 82 -4.51 22.47 -1.85
N VAL A 83 -3.45 21.87 -2.39
CA VAL A 83 -3.54 20.62 -3.19
C VAL A 83 -4.00 19.44 -2.34
N LEU A 84 -3.44 19.28 -1.13
CA LEU A 84 -3.85 18.23 -0.20
C LEU A 84 -5.36 18.26 0.09
N LEU A 85 -5.88 19.44 0.41
CA LEU A 85 -7.30 19.59 0.74
C LEU A 85 -8.19 19.43 -0.48
N ALA A 86 -7.81 19.99 -1.64
CA ALA A 86 -8.56 19.84 -2.88
C ALA A 86 -8.69 18.37 -3.32
N ASN A 87 -7.59 17.58 -3.22
CA ASN A 87 -7.64 16.15 -3.49
C ASN A 87 -8.48 15.39 -2.45
N GLY A 88 -8.49 15.85 -1.20
CA GLY A 88 -9.38 15.33 -0.18
C GLY A 88 -10.85 15.64 -0.46
N ASP A 89 -11.14 16.86 -0.94
CA ASP A 89 -12.50 17.28 -1.31
C ASP A 89 -13.03 16.47 -2.50
N ALA A 90 -12.15 16.07 -3.43
CA ALA A 90 -12.49 15.22 -4.56
C ALA A 90 -13.05 13.84 -4.16
N ALA A 91 -12.76 13.36 -2.96
CA ALA A 91 -13.29 12.08 -2.46
C ALA A 91 -14.82 12.01 -2.52
N GLY A 92 -15.51 13.15 -2.32
CA GLY A 92 -16.97 13.22 -2.40
C GLY A 92 -17.56 12.96 -3.78
N SER A 93 -16.76 13.00 -4.86
CA SER A 93 -17.20 12.64 -6.20
C SER A 93 -16.90 11.17 -6.57
N VAL A 94 -16.09 10.46 -5.79
CA VAL A 94 -15.78 9.05 -6.05
C VAL A 94 -16.99 8.18 -5.69
N PRO A 95 -17.40 7.22 -6.52
CA PRO A 95 -18.66 6.49 -6.38
C PRO A 95 -18.61 5.36 -5.33
N TRP A 96 -18.09 5.62 -4.15
CA TRP A 96 -18.05 4.68 -3.01
C TRP A 96 -19.00 5.02 -1.86
N HIS A 97 -19.94 5.97 -2.07
CA HIS A 97 -20.87 6.47 -1.05
C HIS A 97 -22.13 5.62 -0.91
N LEU A 98 -21.98 4.37 -0.52
CA LEU A 98 -23.11 3.47 -0.30
C LEU A 98 -23.56 3.57 1.15
N ARG A 99 -24.72 4.22 1.38
CA ARG A 99 -25.21 4.53 2.71
C ARG A 99 -26.55 3.84 2.99
N ASP A 100 -26.72 3.34 4.20
CA ASP A 100 -28.00 2.92 4.72
C ASP A 100 -28.91 4.16 4.91
N ARG A 101 -30.09 4.12 4.32
CA ARG A 101 -31.01 5.27 4.33
C ARG A 101 -31.57 5.61 5.72
N LYS A 102 -31.59 4.67 6.66
CA LYS A 102 -32.13 4.87 8.00
C LYS A 102 -31.08 5.46 8.95
N THR A 103 -29.86 5.00 8.82
CA THR A 103 -28.77 5.41 9.73
C THR A 103 -27.89 6.49 9.16
N GLY A 104 -27.85 6.65 7.84
CA GLY A 104 -26.90 7.53 7.13
C GLY A 104 -25.47 7.00 7.11
N LEU A 105 -25.19 5.87 7.75
CA LEU A 105 -23.88 5.25 7.82
C LEU A 105 -23.55 4.47 6.53
N PRO A 106 -22.27 4.25 6.21
CA PRO A 106 -21.89 3.35 5.14
C PRO A 106 -22.52 1.96 5.31
N LEU A 107 -22.87 1.31 4.19
CA LEU A 107 -23.34 -0.08 4.21
C LEU A 107 -22.23 -0.99 4.73
N THR A 108 -22.61 -2.02 5.48
CA THR A 108 -21.68 -2.99 6.04
C THR A 108 -21.94 -4.38 5.46
N ILE A 109 -20.89 -5.17 5.29
CA ILE A 109 -21.03 -6.57 4.89
C ILE A 109 -21.65 -7.44 6.00
N ASP A 110 -21.69 -6.97 7.25
CA ASP A 110 -22.39 -7.64 8.34
C ASP A 110 -23.90 -7.63 8.13
N ALA A 111 -24.43 -6.50 7.64
CA ALA A 111 -25.85 -6.36 7.28
C ALA A 111 -26.14 -6.91 5.86
N HIS A 112 -25.17 -6.90 4.97
CA HIS A 112 -25.29 -7.24 3.55
C HIS A 112 -24.17 -8.19 3.09
N PRO A 113 -24.10 -9.44 3.58
CA PRO A 113 -22.97 -10.34 3.37
C PRO A 113 -22.73 -10.73 1.91
N ARG A 114 -23.74 -10.63 1.06
CA ARG A 114 -23.63 -10.95 -0.38
C ARG A 114 -23.48 -9.71 -1.27
N LEU A 115 -23.44 -8.52 -0.71
CA LEU A 115 -23.29 -7.29 -1.48
C LEU A 115 -21.89 -7.23 -2.09
N TRP A 116 -21.81 -6.93 -3.38
CA TRP A 116 -20.57 -6.85 -4.15
C TRP A 116 -20.56 -5.63 -5.07
N LEU A 117 -19.44 -4.93 -5.10
CA LEU A 117 -19.24 -3.67 -5.83
C LEU A 117 -18.20 -3.75 -6.94
N ASP A 118 -17.78 -4.93 -7.35
CA ASP A 118 -16.88 -5.04 -8.47
C ASP A 118 -17.57 -4.59 -9.76
N SER A 119 -17.09 -3.47 -10.32
CA SER A 119 -17.60 -2.90 -11.58
C SER A 119 -17.43 -3.83 -12.79
N ARG A 120 -16.69 -4.91 -12.66
CA ARG A 120 -16.47 -5.91 -13.73
C ARG A 120 -17.62 -6.92 -13.86
N GLY A 121 -18.73 -6.69 -13.24
CA GLY A 121 -19.96 -7.42 -13.49
C GLY A 121 -20.31 -8.50 -12.47
N GLY A 122 -19.98 -8.26 -11.21
CA GLY A 122 -20.45 -9.11 -10.12
C GLY A 122 -21.98 -9.13 -10.01
N ASP A 123 -22.50 -10.22 -9.42
CA ASP A 123 -23.90 -10.35 -9.08
C ASP A 123 -24.30 -9.29 -8.03
N THR A 124 -24.75 -8.16 -8.52
CA THR A 124 -25.38 -7.17 -7.66
C THR A 124 -26.66 -7.75 -7.12
N ILE A 125 -26.91 -7.64 -5.83
CA ILE A 125 -28.21 -8.00 -5.26
C ILE A 125 -29.23 -7.01 -5.82
N GLN A 126 -30.12 -7.49 -6.68
CA GLN A 126 -31.17 -6.66 -7.28
C GLN A 126 -31.88 -5.83 -6.20
N GLY A 127 -31.94 -4.52 -6.40
CA GLY A 127 -32.68 -3.58 -5.57
C GLY A 127 -31.92 -2.97 -4.39
N ILE A 128 -30.66 -3.31 -4.16
CA ILE A 128 -29.83 -2.72 -3.07
C ILE A 128 -28.84 -1.70 -3.60
N LEU A 129 -28.31 -1.89 -4.81
CA LEU A 129 -27.37 -0.98 -5.43
C LEU A 129 -27.99 -0.22 -6.60
N PRO A 130 -27.57 1.05 -6.81
CA PRO A 130 -27.75 1.67 -8.10
C PRO A 130 -26.98 0.86 -9.15
N GLU A 131 -27.37 1.02 -10.39
CA GLU A 131 -26.73 0.41 -11.56
C GLU A 131 -25.20 0.43 -11.51
N PRO A 132 -24.53 -0.56 -12.15
CA PRO A 132 -23.08 -0.73 -12.06
C PRO A 132 -22.36 0.59 -12.32
N PHE A 133 -21.30 0.81 -11.55
CA PHE A 133 -20.45 1.99 -11.64
C PHE A 133 -19.89 2.11 -13.06
N SER A 134 -20.45 3.00 -13.84
CA SER A 134 -19.98 3.31 -15.18
C SER A 134 -19.21 4.62 -15.13
N GLU A 135 -17.97 4.62 -15.60
CA GLU A 135 -17.17 5.83 -15.76
C GLU A 135 -17.91 6.91 -16.54
N GLU A 136 -18.71 6.51 -17.54
CA GLU A 136 -19.56 7.40 -18.32
C GLU A 136 -20.57 8.19 -17.48
N LEU A 137 -20.99 7.65 -16.34
CA LEU A 137 -21.99 8.29 -15.47
C LEU A 137 -21.37 9.27 -14.47
N HIS A 138 -20.14 9.07 -14.03
CA HIS A 138 -19.55 9.83 -12.91
C HIS A 138 -18.07 10.19 -13.10
N GLY A 139 -17.43 9.74 -14.18
CA GLY A 139 -16.05 10.10 -14.54
C GLY A 139 -14.97 9.42 -13.70
N TRP A 140 -15.31 8.35 -12.95
CA TRP A 140 -14.36 7.58 -12.15
C TRP A 140 -14.39 6.10 -12.51
N THR A 141 -13.19 5.50 -12.61
CA THR A 141 -13.02 4.04 -12.55
C THR A 141 -12.27 3.71 -11.28
N ILE A 142 -12.93 3.04 -10.35
CA ILE A 142 -12.35 2.72 -9.04
C ILE A 142 -11.73 1.33 -9.03
N ASP A 143 -10.66 1.16 -8.22
CA ASP A 143 -9.88 -0.07 -8.12
C ASP A 143 -9.27 -0.20 -6.72
N ASP A 144 -9.19 -1.42 -6.20
CA ASP A 144 -8.56 -1.68 -4.90
C ASP A 144 -7.03 -1.54 -4.95
N ALA A 145 -6.43 -1.90 -6.09
CA ALA A 145 -4.98 -1.92 -6.25
C ALA A 145 -4.36 -0.53 -6.48
N HIS A 146 -5.17 0.48 -6.81
CA HIS A 146 -4.67 1.81 -7.15
C HIS A 146 -5.38 2.93 -6.38
N GLN A 147 -6.22 2.61 -5.41
CA GLN A 147 -6.91 3.60 -4.60
C GLN A 147 -5.96 4.46 -3.77
N PRO A 148 -5.99 5.79 -3.89
CA PRO A 148 -5.21 6.69 -3.03
C PRO A 148 -5.83 6.81 -1.63
N SER A 149 -5.03 7.19 -0.65
CA SER A 149 -5.51 7.62 0.67
C SER A 149 -5.89 9.11 0.61
N LEU A 150 -7.11 9.43 0.17
CA LEU A 150 -7.50 10.82 -0.11
C LEU A 150 -7.75 11.63 1.14
N THR A 151 -8.44 11.08 2.13
CA THR A 151 -9.05 11.87 3.21
C THR A 151 -8.44 11.62 4.59
N TYR A 152 -7.59 10.60 4.74
CA TYR A 152 -6.97 10.31 6.02
C TYR A 152 -6.12 11.47 6.55
N LEU A 153 -5.16 11.96 5.76
CA LEU A 153 -4.31 13.08 6.18
C LEU A 153 -5.11 14.39 6.29
N PRO A 154 -5.99 14.77 5.36
CA PRO A 154 -6.91 15.90 5.57
C PRO A 154 -7.69 15.80 6.87
N TYR A 155 -8.23 14.62 7.24
CA TYR A 155 -8.91 14.45 8.52
C TYR A 155 -7.96 14.59 9.71
N LEU A 156 -6.83 13.95 9.70
CA LEU A 156 -5.81 14.04 10.77
C LEU A 156 -5.41 15.50 11.06
N LEU A 157 -5.35 16.34 10.04
CA LEU A 157 -4.88 17.72 10.16
C LEU A 157 -5.98 18.74 10.48
N THR A 158 -7.21 18.46 10.10
CA THR A 158 -8.32 19.44 10.20
C THR A 158 -9.39 19.03 11.21
N GLY A 159 -9.55 17.73 11.47
CA GLY A 159 -10.67 17.19 12.23
C GLY A 159 -12.03 17.35 11.54
N SER A 160 -12.05 17.70 10.25
CA SER A 160 -13.29 17.94 9.51
C SER A 160 -14.16 16.69 9.41
N GLN A 161 -15.44 16.83 9.77
CA GLN A 161 -16.42 15.74 9.67
C GLN A 161 -16.54 15.21 8.25
N TYR A 162 -16.44 16.07 7.24
CA TYR A 162 -16.46 15.66 5.85
C TYR A 162 -15.40 14.59 5.55
N TYR A 163 -14.13 14.86 5.87
CA TYR A 163 -13.06 13.90 5.61
C TYR A 163 -13.18 12.62 6.45
N ARG A 164 -13.76 12.71 7.66
CA ARG A 164 -14.10 11.53 8.46
C ARG A 164 -15.12 10.64 7.76
N ASP A 165 -16.19 11.25 7.25
CA ASP A 165 -17.28 10.52 6.59
C ASP A 165 -16.80 9.91 5.27
N GLU A 166 -15.94 10.61 4.53
CA GLU A 166 -15.31 10.11 3.31
C GLU A 166 -14.32 8.95 3.57
N LEU A 167 -13.52 9.04 4.64
CA LEU A 167 -12.66 7.96 5.07
C LEU A 167 -13.45 6.69 5.41
N ALA A 168 -14.56 6.85 6.13
CA ALA A 168 -15.45 5.74 6.46
C ALA A 168 -16.12 5.14 5.21
N ALA A 169 -16.50 5.96 4.23
CA ALA A 169 -17.06 5.50 2.96
C ALA A 169 -16.03 4.68 2.17
N GLN A 170 -14.79 5.17 2.04
CA GLN A 170 -13.72 4.45 1.37
C GLN A 170 -13.38 3.12 2.07
N ALA A 171 -13.34 3.09 3.40
CA ALA A 171 -13.06 1.87 4.16
C ALA A 171 -14.21 0.83 4.04
N ALA A 172 -15.45 1.27 3.95
CA ALA A 172 -16.59 0.39 3.68
C ALA A 172 -16.55 -0.16 2.25
N TYR A 173 -16.23 0.69 1.28
CA TYR A 173 -16.04 0.30 -0.12
C TYR A 173 -15.00 -0.82 -0.25
N VAL A 174 -13.86 -0.72 0.42
CA VAL A 174 -12.83 -1.76 0.42
C VAL A 174 -13.39 -3.14 0.75
N LEU A 175 -14.26 -3.23 1.75
CA LEU A 175 -14.85 -4.51 2.16
C LEU A 175 -15.93 -5.01 1.20
N LEU A 176 -16.56 -4.10 0.47
CA LEU A 176 -17.60 -4.42 -0.51
C LEU A 176 -17.04 -4.74 -1.90
N TYR A 177 -15.77 -4.40 -2.16
CA TYR A 177 -15.11 -4.59 -3.46
C TYR A 177 -14.82 -6.06 -3.77
N TYR A 178 -14.55 -6.87 -2.75
CA TYR A 178 -14.18 -8.28 -2.92
C TYR A 178 -15.41 -9.16 -3.09
N ASP A 179 -15.29 -10.17 -3.96
CA ASP A 179 -16.32 -11.18 -4.17
C ASP A 179 -16.79 -11.78 -2.83
N PRO A 180 -18.11 -11.94 -2.60
CA PRO A 180 -18.63 -12.46 -1.34
C PRO A 180 -18.09 -13.82 -0.92
N ASP A 181 -17.87 -14.72 -1.85
CA ASP A 181 -17.36 -16.06 -1.52
C ASP A 181 -15.85 -15.99 -1.23
N PHE A 182 -15.10 -15.19 -1.98
CA PHE A 182 -13.68 -14.93 -1.71
C PHE A 182 -13.46 -14.33 -0.31
N ARG A 183 -14.23 -13.29 0.04
CA ARG A 183 -14.08 -12.61 1.34
C ARG A 183 -14.71 -13.37 2.52
N GLY A 184 -15.28 -14.57 2.30
CA GLY A 184 -16.01 -15.30 3.33
C GLY A 184 -17.23 -14.53 3.82
N GLN A 185 -17.99 -13.93 2.89
CA GLN A 185 -19.21 -13.16 3.13
C GLN A 185 -18.99 -12.01 4.13
N ASN A 186 -19.52 -12.12 5.35
CA ASN A 186 -19.39 -11.09 6.39
C ASN A 186 -18.04 -11.14 7.13
N HIS A 187 -17.16 -12.13 6.89
CA HIS A 187 -15.80 -12.09 7.46
C HIS A 187 -14.98 -10.93 6.91
N GLY A 188 -15.22 -10.54 5.64
CA GLY A 188 -14.55 -9.41 5.01
C GLY A 188 -13.07 -9.65 4.81
N LEU A 189 -12.71 -10.88 4.46
CA LEU A 189 -11.34 -11.22 4.15
C LEU A 189 -10.93 -10.56 2.83
N ILE A 190 -9.74 -10.02 2.81
CA ILE A 190 -9.07 -9.44 1.62
C ILE A 190 -7.93 -10.34 1.15
N ILE A 191 -7.92 -11.56 1.64
CA ILE A 191 -7.03 -12.64 1.26
C ILE A 191 -7.85 -13.92 1.13
N GLY A 192 -7.57 -14.73 0.11
CA GLY A 192 -8.29 -15.95 -0.17
C GLY A 192 -8.03 -17.07 0.84
N GLU A 193 -8.77 -18.15 0.70
CA GLU A 193 -8.69 -19.31 1.60
C GLU A 193 -7.30 -19.95 1.58
N HIS A 194 -6.65 -19.94 0.42
CA HIS A 194 -5.31 -20.51 0.22
C HIS A 194 -4.17 -19.48 0.39
N GLY A 195 -4.50 -18.26 0.83
CA GLY A 195 -3.52 -17.22 1.11
C GLY A 195 -3.21 -16.27 -0.06
N GLU A 196 -3.87 -16.44 -1.21
CA GLU A 196 -3.69 -15.57 -2.36
C GLU A 196 -4.36 -14.21 -2.16
N ALA A 197 -3.71 -13.14 -2.66
CA ALA A 197 -4.37 -11.85 -2.82
C ALA A 197 -5.38 -11.91 -3.97
N TRP A 198 -6.48 -11.14 -3.92
CA TRP A 198 -7.56 -11.09 -4.93
C TRP A 198 -6.99 -10.68 -6.25
N GLN A 199 -6.15 -10.51 -6.82
CA GLN A 199 -5.50 -10.15 -8.09
C GLN A 199 -4.06 -9.74 -7.85
N GLN A 200 -3.83 -8.78 -6.94
CA GLN A 200 -2.52 -8.21 -6.72
C GLN A 200 -2.26 -8.02 -5.23
N VAL A 201 -1.05 -8.30 -4.80
CA VAL A 201 -0.60 -7.97 -3.41
C VAL A 201 -0.66 -6.47 -3.14
N ARG A 202 -0.59 -5.64 -4.17
CA ARG A 202 -0.81 -4.19 -4.06
C ARG A 202 -2.23 -3.87 -3.59
N GLY A 203 -3.27 -4.52 -4.12
CA GLY A 203 -4.65 -4.36 -3.68
C GLY A 203 -4.82 -4.75 -2.20
N LEU A 204 -4.29 -5.90 -1.80
CA LEU A 204 -4.21 -6.31 -0.39
C LEU A 204 -3.56 -5.22 0.48
N SER A 205 -2.45 -4.64 0.01
CA SER A 205 -1.70 -3.63 0.77
C SER A 205 -2.53 -2.37 1.01
N TRP A 206 -3.13 -1.81 -0.05
CA TRP A 206 -3.89 -0.57 0.07
C TRP A 206 -5.23 -0.76 0.77
N SER A 207 -5.83 -1.94 0.67
CA SER A 207 -7.02 -2.29 1.42
C SER A 207 -6.75 -2.39 2.92
N LEU A 208 -5.66 -3.06 3.32
CA LEU A 208 -5.22 -3.10 4.72
C LEU A 208 -4.87 -1.69 5.24
N ARG A 209 -4.19 -0.84 4.46
CA ARG A 209 -3.91 0.55 4.80
C ARG A 209 -5.19 1.31 5.10
N THR A 210 -6.18 1.22 4.22
CA THR A 210 -7.43 1.97 4.35
C THR A 210 -8.22 1.52 5.58
N LEU A 211 -8.31 0.20 5.84
CA LEU A 211 -8.93 -0.31 7.06
C LEU A 211 -8.17 0.10 8.32
N ALA A 212 -6.82 0.02 8.31
CA ALA A 212 -6.00 0.39 9.45
C ALA A 212 -6.13 1.87 9.80
N THR A 213 -6.08 2.75 8.81
CA THR A 213 -6.22 4.20 9.02
C THR A 213 -7.60 4.58 9.51
N ALA A 214 -8.67 3.98 8.98
CA ALA A 214 -10.03 4.21 9.47
C ALA A 214 -10.21 3.70 10.91
N ALA A 215 -9.82 2.47 11.21
CA ALA A 215 -9.91 1.90 12.55
C ALA A 215 -9.09 2.69 13.59
N PHE A 216 -7.94 3.24 13.18
CA PHE A 216 -7.04 3.99 14.06
C PHE A 216 -7.56 5.39 14.39
N ILE A 217 -8.01 6.17 13.38
CA ILE A 217 -8.25 7.60 13.52
C ILE A 217 -9.71 7.96 13.87
N LEU A 218 -10.67 7.12 13.50
CA LEU A 218 -12.08 7.41 13.80
C LEU A 218 -12.30 7.57 15.30
N PRO A 219 -13.19 8.49 15.73
CA PRO A 219 -13.50 8.71 17.14
C PRO A 219 -13.93 7.44 17.88
N GLY A 220 -13.62 7.34 19.17
CA GLY A 220 -13.96 6.15 19.98
C GLY A 220 -15.44 5.83 20.05
N ASN A 221 -16.31 6.82 19.86
CA ASN A 221 -17.77 6.68 19.81
C ASN A 221 -18.32 6.57 18.38
N ASP A 222 -17.48 6.53 17.35
CA ASP A 222 -17.91 6.32 15.98
C ASP A 222 -18.32 4.86 15.78
N PRO A 223 -19.57 4.58 15.34
CA PRO A 223 -20.07 3.22 15.19
C PRO A 223 -19.29 2.40 14.16
N MET A 224 -18.66 3.05 13.16
CA MET A 224 -17.87 2.38 12.13
C MET A 224 -16.47 2.00 12.60
N ARG A 225 -15.93 2.65 13.64
CA ARG A 225 -14.58 2.34 14.15
C ARG A 225 -14.42 0.88 14.57
N GLY A 226 -15.34 0.41 15.42
CA GLY A 226 -15.32 -0.98 15.90
C GLY A 226 -15.51 -1.99 14.79
N TYR A 227 -16.33 -1.67 13.79
CA TYR A 227 -16.52 -2.48 12.61
C TYR A 227 -15.22 -2.62 11.80
N PHE A 228 -14.54 -1.53 11.48
CA PHE A 228 -13.29 -1.58 10.72
C PHE A 228 -12.15 -2.25 11.52
N ASP A 229 -12.06 -2.00 12.84
CA ASP A 229 -11.08 -2.66 13.71
C ASP A 229 -11.27 -4.18 13.72
N ALA A 230 -12.52 -4.65 13.83
CA ALA A 230 -12.81 -6.08 13.79
C ALA A 230 -12.43 -6.72 12.45
N LYS A 231 -12.74 -6.06 11.32
CA LYS A 231 -12.36 -6.57 9.97
C LYS A 231 -10.85 -6.56 9.76
N LEU A 232 -10.17 -5.51 10.19
CA LEU A 232 -8.71 -5.45 10.13
C LEU A 232 -8.06 -6.57 10.94
N ARG A 233 -8.48 -6.74 12.22
CA ARG A 233 -7.97 -7.82 13.07
C ARG A 233 -8.23 -9.21 12.50
N GLY A 234 -9.43 -9.42 11.93
CA GLY A 234 -9.77 -10.67 11.25
C GLY A 234 -8.82 -10.99 10.10
N ASN A 235 -8.51 -9.99 9.27
CA ASN A 235 -7.57 -10.13 8.17
C ASN A 235 -6.13 -10.39 8.64
N LEU A 236 -5.65 -9.63 9.62
CA LEU A 236 -4.31 -9.82 10.17
C LEU A 236 -4.16 -11.18 10.84
N ALA A 237 -5.18 -11.63 11.59
CA ALA A 237 -5.20 -12.95 12.20
C ALA A 237 -5.18 -14.08 11.15
N LYS A 238 -5.96 -13.92 10.06
CA LYS A 238 -5.97 -14.88 8.95
C LYS A 238 -4.61 -14.98 8.26
N LEU A 239 -3.96 -13.84 7.98
CA LEU A 239 -2.59 -13.80 7.44
C LEU A 239 -1.61 -14.54 8.36
N VAL A 240 -1.65 -14.27 9.66
CA VAL A 240 -0.78 -14.93 10.63
C VAL A 240 -1.08 -16.42 10.71
N GLN A 241 -2.35 -16.81 10.74
CA GLN A 241 -2.74 -18.22 10.70
C GLN A 241 -2.11 -18.92 9.50
N LEU A 242 -2.39 -18.45 8.31
CA LEU A 242 -1.97 -19.10 7.06
C LEU A 242 -0.45 -19.16 6.91
N TYR A 243 0.24 -18.04 7.13
CA TYR A 243 1.65 -17.91 6.78
C TYR A 243 2.61 -18.17 7.93
N VAL A 244 2.25 -17.79 9.15
CA VAL A 244 3.13 -17.91 10.31
C VAL A 244 2.88 -19.21 11.08
N GLN A 245 1.61 -19.60 11.24
CA GLN A 245 1.23 -20.80 12.02
C GLN A 245 1.14 -22.04 11.17
N ASP A 246 0.24 -22.02 10.17
CA ASP A 246 0.00 -23.18 9.29
C ASP A 246 1.10 -23.33 8.24
N ARG A 247 1.78 -22.21 7.91
CA ARG A 247 2.87 -22.14 6.96
C ARG A 247 2.50 -22.81 5.63
N ILE A 248 1.40 -22.36 5.03
CA ILE A 248 0.91 -22.88 3.74
C ILE A 248 1.96 -22.79 2.62
N MET A 249 2.86 -21.79 2.73
CA MET A 249 4.01 -21.63 1.83
C MET A 249 5.28 -22.22 2.42
N LYS A 250 5.14 -23.20 3.34
CA LYS A 250 6.29 -23.82 3.99
C LYS A 250 7.18 -24.47 2.95
N SER A 251 8.42 -24.05 2.94
CA SER A 251 9.50 -24.76 2.26
C SER A 251 10.68 -24.84 3.22
N ALA A 252 11.47 -25.89 3.06
CA ALA A 252 12.75 -25.99 3.75
C ALA A 252 13.81 -25.08 3.12
N ASP A 253 13.38 -24.28 2.13
CA ASP A 253 14.25 -23.47 1.30
C ASP A 253 14.45 -22.04 1.83
N GLN A 254 15.30 -21.32 1.15
CA GLN A 254 15.75 -19.98 1.52
C GLN A 254 14.80 -18.87 1.05
N VAL A 255 13.82 -19.20 0.21
CA VAL A 255 12.97 -18.23 -0.51
C VAL A 255 11.54 -18.24 0.02
N GLU A 256 11.36 -18.35 1.33
CA GLU A 256 10.07 -18.21 2.01
C GLU A 256 9.81 -16.75 2.40
N GLY A 257 8.56 -16.35 2.55
CA GLY A 257 8.21 -15.04 3.10
C GLY A 257 7.52 -14.08 2.11
N TRP A 258 6.82 -14.62 1.12
CA TRP A 258 6.08 -13.86 0.11
C TRP A 258 4.62 -14.31 0.03
N VAL A 259 3.75 -13.38 -0.33
CA VAL A 259 2.31 -13.59 -0.53
C VAL A 259 2.02 -13.71 -2.02
N PRO A 260 1.31 -14.75 -2.49
CA PRO A 260 0.95 -14.89 -3.89
C PRO A 260 -0.11 -13.88 -4.34
N GLY A 261 -0.09 -13.55 -5.63
CA GLY A 261 -1.08 -12.70 -6.30
C GLY A 261 -0.84 -12.70 -7.81
N ASP A 262 -1.91 -12.64 -8.59
CA ASP A 262 -1.94 -12.99 -10.03
C ASP A 262 -1.52 -11.87 -10.98
N TYR A 263 -0.60 -11.03 -10.59
CA TYR A 263 -0.23 -9.89 -11.41
C TYR A 263 0.74 -10.22 -12.56
N ARG A 264 1.42 -11.37 -12.52
CA ARG A 264 2.54 -11.68 -13.41
C ARG A 264 2.41 -13.06 -14.05
N PRO A 265 3.26 -13.35 -15.06
CA PRO A 265 3.33 -14.69 -15.63
C PRO A 265 3.37 -15.76 -14.56
N GLU A 266 2.75 -16.88 -14.84
CA GLU A 266 2.67 -18.01 -13.91
C GLU A 266 4.04 -18.32 -13.28
N GLY A 267 4.04 -18.52 -11.97
CA GLY A 267 5.26 -18.83 -11.22
C GLY A 267 6.17 -17.63 -10.91
N SER A 268 5.76 -16.41 -11.21
CA SER A 268 6.54 -15.22 -10.88
C SER A 268 5.78 -14.23 -10.00
N ILE A 269 6.50 -13.36 -9.33
CA ILE A 269 5.93 -12.28 -8.51
C ILE A 269 6.59 -10.94 -8.79
N ALA A 270 5.92 -9.86 -8.40
CA ALA A 270 6.45 -8.50 -8.36
C ALA A 270 6.99 -8.18 -6.94
N PRO A 271 8.32 -8.20 -6.68
CA PRO A 271 8.89 -8.01 -5.34
C PRO A 271 8.51 -6.67 -4.72
N TRP A 272 8.35 -5.63 -5.54
CA TRP A 272 7.95 -4.30 -5.08
C TRP A 272 6.56 -4.29 -4.41
N GLN A 273 5.63 -5.17 -4.82
CA GLN A 273 4.34 -5.30 -4.15
C GLN A 273 4.48 -5.93 -2.76
N GLN A 274 5.43 -6.86 -2.57
CA GLN A 274 5.74 -7.41 -1.24
C GLN A 274 6.28 -6.32 -0.31
N ASN A 275 7.08 -5.40 -0.84
CA ASN A 275 7.58 -4.26 -0.08
C ASN A 275 6.45 -3.28 0.27
N PHE A 276 5.45 -3.05 -0.60
CA PHE A 276 4.24 -2.29 -0.26
C PHE A 276 3.53 -2.90 0.94
N LEU A 277 3.28 -4.21 0.90
CA LEU A 277 2.64 -4.92 2.00
C LEU A 277 3.42 -4.77 3.30
N ALA A 278 4.75 -4.94 3.26
CA ALA A 278 5.60 -4.79 4.44
C ALA A 278 5.54 -3.38 5.03
N VAL A 279 5.53 -2.34 4.20
CA VAL A 279 5.43 -0.94 4.64
C VAL A 279 4.10 -0.67 5.32
N VAL A 280 2.99 -1.13 4.74
CA VAL A 280 1.65 -0.99 5.32
C VAL A 280 1.54 -1.75 6.65
N LEU A 281 2.00 -2.99 6.69
CA LEU A 281 2.00 -3.79 7.91
C LEU A 281 2.89 -3.16 9.00
N ASN A 282 4.03 -2.55 8.63
CA ASN A 282 4.87 -1.84 9.61
C ASN A 282 4.14 -0.66 10.23
N TRP A 283 3.41 0.11 9.43
CA TRP A 283 2.59 1.21 9.94
C TRP A 283 1.45 0.71 10.82
N ALA A 284 0.75 -0.36 10.41
CA ALA A 284 -0.26 -1.00 11.24
C ALA A 284 0.31 -1.54 12.57
N ASN A 285 1.54 -2.10 12.55
CA ASN A 285 2.24 -2.50 13.78
C ASN A 285 2.57 -1.30 14.68
N ASP A 286 2.93 -0.16 14.10
CA ASP A 286 3.12 1.09 14.86
C ASP A 286 1.80 1.58 15.50
N MET A 287 0.66 1.36 14.84
CA MET A 287 -0.68 1.61 15.37
C MET A 287 -1.13 0.63 16.49
N GLY A 288 -0.33 -0.40 16.79
CA GLY A 288 -0.60 -1.37 17.87
C GLY A 288 -1.18 -2.71 17.41
N TYR A 289 -1.21 -2.99 16.11
CA TYR A 289 -1.66 -4.29 15.58
C TYR A 289 -0.49 -5.29 15.55
N ALA A 290 -0.30 -6.04 16.65
CA ALA A 290 0.84 -6.96 16.81
C ALA A 290 0.94 -8.05 15.75
N ASP A 291 -0.18 -8.54 15.22
CA ASP A 291 -0.20 -9.54 14.15
C ASP A 291 0.42 -9.01 12.84
N ALA A 292 0.34 -7.71 12.58
CA ALA A 292 1.06 -7.10 11.46
C ALA A 292 2.59 -7.24 11.64
N GLY A 293 3.08 -7.04 12.85
CA GLY A 293 4.51 -7.25 13.16
C GLY A 293 4.93 -8.72 13.01
N ARG A 294 4.08 -9.68 13.45
CA ARG A 294 4.33 -11.12 13.25
C ARG A 294 4.43 -11.47 11.77
N MET A 295 3.54 -10.92 10.95
CA MET A 295 3.56 -11.13 9.51
C MET A 295 4.83 -10.58 8.86
N ILE A 296 5.30 -9.38 9.24
CA ILE A 296 6.57 -8.82 8.76
C ILE A 296 7.75 -9.71 9.18
N GLY A 297 7.72 -10.24 10.40
CA GLY A 297 8.75 -11.18 10.86
C GLY A 297 8.94 -12.36 9.91
N TRP A 298 7.83 -12.92 9.43
CA TRP A 298 7.85 -13.96 8.41
C TRP A 298 8.28 -13.45 7.03
N MET A 299 7.72 -12.32 6.57
CA MET A 299 8.05 -11.72 5.27
C MET A 299 9.50 -11.26 5.19
N SER A 300 10.14 -10.97 6.31
CA SER A 300 11.50 -10.44 6.35
C SER A 300 12.51 -11.34 5.62
N ASN A 301 12.30 -12.66 5.64
CA ASN A 301 13.19 -13.59 4.95
C ASN A 301 13.24 -13.32 3.43
N PHE A 302 12.08 -13.10 2.80
CA PHE A 302 12.00 -12.77 1.38
C PHE A 302 12.50 -11.36 1.09
N ILE A 303 12.04 -10.37 1.87
CA ILE A 303 12.34 -8.95 1.65
C ILE A 303 13.85 -8.66 1.73
N ILE A 304 14.55 -9.26 2.70
CA ILE A 304 16.01 -9.05 2.83
C ILE A 304 16.85 -10.06 2.04
N GLY A 305 16.24 -11.14 1.57
CA GLY A 305 16.92 -12.25 0.90
C GLY A 305 17.84 -11.82 -0.23
N PRO A 306 17.39 -11.01 -1.20
CA PRO A 306 18.22 -10.50 -2.29
C PRO A 306 19.50 -9.78 -1.83
N PHE A 307 19.43 -9.12 -0.67
CA PHE A 307 20.55 -8.29 -0.15
C PHE A 307 21.48 -9.05 0.81
N THR A 308 21.09 -10.24 1.23
CA THR A 308 21.83 -11.03 2.21
C THR A 308 22.17 -12.43 1.72
N SER A 309 22.14 -12.65 0.40
CA SER A 309 22.39 -13.94 -0.25
C SER A 309 23.45 -13.89 -1.33
N ALA A 310 24.37 -12.91 -1.27
CA ALA A 310 25.47 -12.82 -2.22
C ALA A 310 26.36 -14.07 -2.20
N ASP A 311 26.65 -14.59 -1.02
CA ASP A 311 27.37 -15.84 -0.78
C ASP A 311 26.59 -17.10 -1.23
N ARG A 312 25.30 -16.95 -1.51
CA ARG A 312 24.37 -18.00 -1.95
C ARG A 312 23.87 -17.79 -3.37
N GLY A 313 24.59 -17.00 -4.16
CA GLY A 313 24.40 -16.86 -5.60
C GLY A 313 23.36 -15.85 -6.07
N PHE A 314 22.89 -14.93 -5.22
CA PHE A 314 22.06 -13.80 -5.65
C PHE A 314 22.87 -12.51 -5.56
N ASP A 315 23.11 -11.84 -6.70
CA ASP A 315 23.79 -10.55 -6.72
C ASP A 315 22.87 -9.43 -6.22
N PRO A 316 23.18 -8.75 -5.09
CA PRO A 316 22.36 -7.69 -4.52
C PRO A 316 22.12 -6.48 -5.45
N ALA A 317 22.95 -6.29 -6.48
CA ALA A 317 22.74 -5.26 -7.48
C ALA A 317 21.38 -5.40 -8.19
N PHE A 318 20.84 -6.60 -8.27
CA PHE A 318 19.54 -6.91 -8.89
C PHE A 318 18.36 -6.96 -7.89
N GLY A 319 18.57 -6.54 -6.65
CA GLY A 319 17.56 -6.62 -5.60
C GLY A 319 16.34 -5.71 -5.78
N ALA A 320 16.38 -4.77 -6.72
CA ALA A 320 15.22 -3.95 -7.12
C ALA A 320 14.53 -4.48 -8.39
N ALA A 321 14.75 -5.74 -8.77
CA ALA A 321 14.15 -6.32 -9.96
C ALA A 321 12.62 -6.17 -9.97
N TYR A 322 12.08 -5.87 -11.16
CA TYR A 322 10.64 -5.71 -11.36
C TYR A 322 9.86 -7.00 -11.13
N ASN A 323 10.46 -8.13 -11.52
CA ASN A 323 9.85 -9.45 -11.45
C ASN A 323 10.87 -10.51 -11.04
N LEU A 324 10.44 -11.49 -10.24
CA LEU A 324 11.23 -12.66 -9.88
C LEU A 324 10.42 -13.94 -10.12
N HIS A 325 11.01 -14.93 -10.77
CA HIS A 325 10.46 -16.27 -10.81
C HIS A 325 10.70 -16.96 -9.48
N LEU A 326 9.65 -17.52 -8.91
CA LEU A 326 9.68 -18.35 -7.70
C LEU A 326 9.36 -19.80 -7.98
N PHE A 327 8.94 -20.07 -9.20
CA PHE A 327 8.78 -21.40 -9.77
C PHE A 327 9.55 -21.46 -11.08
N ASP A 328 10.08 -22.63 -11.37
CA ASP A 328 10.75 -22.87 -12.63
C ASP A 328 9.75 -22.74 -13.79
N PRO A 329 9.99 -21.87 -14.77
CA PRO A 329 9.05 -21.62 -15.86
C PRO A 329 8.83 -22.81 -16.80
N GLU A 330 9.72 -23.82 -16.77
CA GLU A 330 9.61 -25.02 -17.61
C GLU A 330 8.98 -26.20 -16.86
N THR A 331 9.38 -26.39 -15.60
CA THR A 331 8.95 -27.56 -14.81
C THR A 331 7.86 -27.26 -13.80
N HIS A 332 7.55 -25.98 -13.58
CA HIS A 332 6.62 -25.48 -12.55
C HIS A 332 6.96 -25.91 -11.11
N HIS A 333 8.16 -26.41 -10.88
CA HIS A 333 8.62 -26.71 -9.53
C HIS A 333 9.04 -25.41 -8.81
N ARG A 334 8.70 -25.32 -7.54
CA ARG A 334 9.12 -24.21 -6.70
C ARG A 334 10.64 -24.15 -6.58
N LEU A 335 11.20 -22.97 -6.77
CA LEU A 335 12.63 -22.72 -6.59
C LEU A 335 12.96 -22.62 -5.10
N SER A 336 14.03 -23.28 -4.69
CA SER A 336 14.38 -23.49 -3.28
C SER A 336 15.53 -22.62 -2.78
N SER A 337 16.25 -21.97 -3.69
CA SER A 337 17.42 -21.17 -3.36
C SER A 337 17.42 -19.82 -4.09
N TRP A 338 18.12 -18.85 -3.51
CA TRP A 338 18.30 -17.55 -4.14
C TRP A 338 19.14 -17.63 -5.43
N ALA A 339 20.05 -18.60 -5.54
CA ALA A 339 20.79 -18.86 -6.78
C ALA A 339 19.86 -19.28 -7.93
N GLU A 340 18.92 -20.20 -7.65
CA GLU A 340 17.93 -20.62 -8.65
C GLU A 340 17.01 -19.47 -9.05
N VAL A 341 16.53 -18.68 -8.08
CA VAL A 341 15.72 -17.49 -8.35
C VAL A 341 16.47 -16.50 -9.24
N PHE A 342 17.74 -16.22 -8.95
CA PHE A 342 18.57 -15.33 -9.74
C PHE A 342 18.73 -15.84 -11.19
N GLN A 343 19.05 -17.12 -11.34
CA GLN A 343 19.24 -17.75 -12.63
C GLN A 343 17.95 -17.84 -13.46
N LYS A 344 16.87 -18.36 -12.87
CA LYS A 344 15.59 -18.59 -13.57
C LYS A 344 14.84 -17.29 -13.88
N SER A 345 15.06 -16.24 -13.10
CA SER A 345 14.58 -14.90 -13.43
C SER A 345 15.39 -14.20 -14.54
N GLY A 346 16.47 -14.82 -15.02
CA GLY A 346 17.29 -14.27 -16.11
C GLY A 346 18.05 -13.00 -15.76
N LEU A 347 18.20 -12.69 -14.46
CA LEU A 347 18.75 -11.40 -14.01
C LEU A 347 20.15 -11.13 -14.52
N SER A 348 21.02 -12.14 -14.58
CA SER A 348 22.39 -12.01 -15.08
C SER A 348 22.49 -11.57 -16.55
N LYS A 349 21.38 -11.67 -17.31
CA LYS A 349 21.31 -11.27 -18.72
C LYS A 349 20.85 -9.83 -18.92
N LEU A 350 20.38 -9.17 -17.86
CA LEU A 350 19.91 -7.80 -17.93
C LEU A 350 21.11 -6.86 -18.17
N PRO A 351 21.01 -5.94 -19.11
CA PRO A 351 22.04 -4.93 -19.32
C PRO A 351 22.14 -3.98 -18.11
N PRO A 352 23.31 -3.41 -17.82
CA PRO A 352 23.49 -2.50 -16.69
C PRO A 352 22.49 -1.35 -16.63
N LYS A 353 22.03 -0.87 -17.78
CA LYS A 353 21.02 0.20 -17.88
C LYS A 353 19.68 -0.22 -17.26
N GLU A 354 19.19 -1.41 -17.55
CA GLU A 354 17.93 -1.91 -17.00
C GLU A 354 18.02 -2.14 -15.49
N VAL A 355 19.18 -2.55 -15.00
CA VAL A 355 19.44 -2.65 -13.56
C VAL A 355 19.38 -1.28 -12.88
N GLU A 356 19.96 -0.23 -13.51
CA GLU A 356 19.88 1.13 -12.98
C GLU A 356 18.44 1.68 -13.05
N GLU A 357 17.71 1.43 -14.13
CA GLU A 357 16.28 1.82 -14.27
C GLU A 357 15.42 1.14 -13.19
N ALA A 358 15.63 -0.15 -12.90
CA ALA A 358 14.92 -0.83 -11.82
C ALA A 358 15.18 -0.19 -10.45
N TRP A 359 16.39 0.28 -10.17
CA TRP A 359 16.67 1.04 -8.94
C TRP A 359 16.05 2.43 -8.93
N GLN A 360 15.93 3.08 -10.08
CA GLN A 360 15.23 4.36 -10.18
C GLN A 360 13.73 4.19 -9.88
N ASP A 361 13.11 3.13 -10.41
CA ASP A 361 11.67 2.91 -10.28
C ASP A 361 11.27 2.30 -8.92
N TYR A 362 12.06 1.36 -8.40
CA TYR A 362 11.68 0.55 -7.23
C TYR A 362 12.61 0.70 -6.02
N GLY A 363 13.74 1.38 -6.17
CA GLY A 363 14.75 1.47 -5.11
C GLY A 363 14.24 2.03 -3.79
N MET A 364 13.45 3.11 -3.82
CA MET A 364 12.87 3.71 -2.62
C MET A 364 11.84 2.80 -1.95
N ILE A 365 11.07 2.05 -2.75
CA ILE A 365 10.11 1.06 -2.27
C ILE A 365 10.83 -0.08 -1.55
N VAL A 366 11.87 -0.61 -2.17
CA VAL A 366 12.71 -1.68 -1.61
C VAL A 366 13.41 -1.22 -0.32
N ARG A 367 13.92 0.00 -0.30
CA ARG A 367 14.50 0.60 0.91
C ARG A 367 13.48 0.70 2.04
N ALA A 368 12.26 1.15 1.76
CA ALA A 368 11.20 1.22 2.76
C ALA A 368 10.80 -0.18 3.27
N GLY A 369 10.72 -1.19 2.40
CA GLY A 369 10.44 -2.58 2.78
C GLY A 369 11.54 -3.20 3.64
N THR A 370 12.82 -3.03 3.27
CA THR A 370 13.96 -3.49 4.11
C THR A 370 14.02 -2.75 5.44
N GLY A 371 13.63 -1.46 5.45
CA GLY A 371 13.44 -0.66 6.66
C GLY A 371 12.34 -1.19 7.57
N ALA A 372 11.21 -1.63 7.01
CA ALA A 372 10.14 -2.29 7.75
C ALA A 372 10.62 -3.60 8.40
N ALA A 373 11.30 -4.45 7.64
CA ALA A 373 11.90 -5.68 8.16
C ALA A 373 12.90 -5.40 9.32
N TYR A 374 13.74 -4.39 9.18
CA TYR A 374 14.67 -4.00 10.24
C TYR A 374 13.95 -3.42 11.47
N SER A 375 12.93 -2.59 11.26
CA SER A 375 12.11 -2.01 12.35
C SER A 375 11.55 -3.09 13.29
N VAL A 376 11.02 -4.16 12.70
CA VAL A 376 10.34 -5.24 13.44
C VAL A 376 11.34 -6.25 14.01
N THR A 377 12.24 -6.78 13.18
CA THR A 377 13.12 -7.88 13.59
C THR A 377 14.33 -7.42 14.40
N GLY A 378 14.84 -6.22 14.15
CA GLY A 378 16.08 -5.73 14.75
C GLY A 378 17.32 -6.59 14.43
N SER A 379 17.20 -7.54 13.49
CA SER A 379 18.26 -8.49 13.19
C SER A 379 19.43 -7.82 12.47
N PRO A 380 20.71 -8.27 12.71
CA PRO A 380 21.87 -7.76 11.98
C PRO A 380 21.73 -7.93 10.47
N ARG A 381 21.10 -9.01 10.00
CA ARG A 381 20.86 -9.24 8.57
C ARG A 381 19.91 -8.19 7.98
N ALA A 382 18.80 -7.88 8.67
CA ALA A 382 17.86 -6.86 8.22
C ALA A 382 18.49 -5.46 8.24
N LYS A 383 19.35 -5.18 9.23
CA LYS A 383 20.13 -3.96 9.29
C LYS A 383 21.05 -3.83 8.07
N ALA A 384 21.83 -4.87 7.77
CA ALA A 384 22.73 -4.89 6.63
C ALA A 384 22.01 -4.72 5.29
N ALA A 385 20.83 -5.36 5.12
CA ALA A 385 19.99 -5.18 3.94
C ALA A 385 19.50 -3.73 3.81
N TYR A 386 19.04 -3.12 4.90
CA TYR A 386 18.61 -1.73 4.89
C TYR A 386 19.77 -0.77 4.57
N GLU A 387 20.94 -0.96 5.17
CA GLU A 387 22.14 -0.14 4.92
C GLU A 387 22.59 -0.26 3.46
N PHE A 388 22.52 -1.46 2.87
CA PHE A 388 22.81 -1.66 1.46
C PHE A 388 21.83 -0.87 0.57
N THR A 389 20.54 -1.01 0.81
CA THR A 389 19.50 -0.33 0.01
C THR A 389 19.55 1.19 0.18
N LEU A 390 19.86 1.68 1.39
CA LEU A 390 20.08 3.09 1.66
C LEU A 390 21.30 3.63 0.87
N ALA A 391 22.43 2.92 0.93
CA ALA A 391 23.63 3.31 0.19
C ALA A 391 23.39 3.32 -1.32
N ARG A 392 22.62 2.35 -1.82
CA ARG A 392 22.32 2.21 -3.25
C ARG A 392 21.37 3.31 -3.74
N THR A 393 20.30 3.59 -2.99
CA THR A 393 19.34 4.66 -3.33
C THR A 393 19.98 6.05 -3.26
N ASN A 394 20.93 6.28 -2.36
CA ASN A 394 21.68 7.54 -2.29
C ASN A 394 22.54 7.80 -3.54
N ARG A 395 22.87 6.75 -4.31
CA ARG A 395 23.64 6.85 -5.58
C ARG A 395 22.78 7.04 -6.81
N ILE A 396 21.45 7.00 -6.69
CA ILE A 396 20.54 7.30 -7.80
C ILE A 396 20.83 8.72 -8.29
N THR A 397 21.02 8.87 -9.58
CA THR A 397 21.32 10.17 -10.21
C THR A 397 20.12 10.83 -10.84
N TYR A 398 19.07 10.08 -11.18
CA TYR A 398 17.83 10.62 -11.74
C TYR A 398 17.06 11.40 -10.66
N PRO A 399 16.88 12.73 -10.82
CA PRO A 399 16.38 13.58 -9.74
C PRO A 399 15.01 13.19 -9.22
N LEU A 400 14.05 12.85 -10.09
CA LEU A 400 12.70 12.45 -9.69
C LEU A 400 12.72 11.18 -8.84
N ALA A 401 13.44 10.14 -9.27
CA ALA A 401 13.55 8.90 -8.51
C ALA A 401 14.21 9.09 -7.16
N LYS A 402 15.29 9.91 -7.10
CA LYS A 402 16.02 10.20 -5.88
C LYS A 402 15.21 11.06 -4.90
N GLY A 403 14.43 11.99 -5.43
CA GLY A 403 13.70 13.00 -4.67
C GLY A 403 12.20 12.73 -4.53
N ASP A 404 11.73 11.50 -4.83
CA ASP A 404 10.36 11.08 -4.55
C ASP A 404 10.20 10.81 -3.04
N PRO A 405 9.37 11.59 -2.32
CA PRO A 405 9.20 11.43 -0.89
C PRO A 405 8.26 10.30 -0.49
N THR A 406 7.51 9.71 -1.41
CA THR A 406 6.40 8.77 -1.16
C THR A 406 6.82 7.58 -0.29
N PHE A 407 8.03 7.07 -0.53
CA PHE A 407 8.64 5.97 0.23
C PHE A 407 9.89 6.40 1.01
N ALA A 408 10.05 7.69 1.30
CA ALA A 408 11.15 8.19 2.10
C ALA A 408 10.96 7.86 3.60
N ILE A 409 10.69 6.59 3.88
CA ILE A 409 10.39 6.06 5.21
C ILE A 409 11.65 5.45 5.82
N GLN A 410 11.92 5.81 7.07
CA GLN A 410 13.07 5.30 7.83
C GLN A 410 12.63 4.27 8.88
N PRO A 411 13.48 3.31 9.22
CA PRO A 411 13.15 2.32 10.24
C PRO A 411 13.11 2.93 11.65
N ARG A 412 12.28 2.36 12.51
CA ARG A 412 12.12 2.78 13.92
C ARG A 412 13.45 2.76 14.69
N ARG A 413 14.35 1.86 14.36
CA ARG A 413 15.62 1.61 15.05
C ARG A 413 16.82 2.36 14.45
N TYR A 414 16.59 3.18 13.45
CA TYR A 414 17.65 3.95 12.80
C TYR A 414 17.69 5.35 13.43
N GLN A 415 18.63 5.52 14.34
CA GLN A 415 19.04 6.81 14.92
C GLN A 415 20.46 7.14 14.50
#